data_d880050cbc6e8d6db67463a9f1b41ee1
#
_entry.id   d880050cbc6e8d6db67463a9f1b41ee1
#
_cell.length_a   1.000
_cell.length_b   1.000
_cell.length_c   1.000
_cell.angle_alpha   90.00
_cell.angle_beta   90.00
_cell.angle_gamma   90.00
#
_symmetry.space_group_name_H-M   'P 1'
#
loop_
_entity.id
_entity.type
_entity.pdbx_description
1 polymer ?
#
loop_
_entity_poly.entity_id
_entity_poly.type
_entity_poly.pdbx_seq_one_letter_code
_entity_poly.pdbx_strand_id
1 'polypeptide(L)'
;MGMPEIEIEKHIENYWGSLGRLLNDEEKYVFNEIEKQFEDPTEDNPVKAIDVAKWLDPTPLLDILKTRYPYFDIIKERFKPRFRFIAYLTISKKRNLRQAYLSLSESEFLKLGFNNIPTYELIREFLYERLGVENLPRLFQWITKEIVFLLKKKDILMGTRTFQDATDVRALKNDNDAKYSGYYKESGYKLDVTVDAELDIPLHYLPMEITMDEGKNLVLSQGYIASLGIQEKERIVDDKYATYENIAQSEIKGTKMIYKIAEHWVSNPNGDPKEIKRLYQKYHQRDDFVADADIEFMLHYLNKTGEREAVGAYFRNQRMKEAKEQPEEYKKKCRERGSRMEGFFGRVKTTTILDDHPGRRGWKGFLLRAGLSMLSLVFSALIRVQNGALEHLTNVTYII
;
A
#
# COMPACT_ATOMS: atom_id res chain seq x y z
N MET A 1 -11.62 12.57 -14.34
CA MET A 1 -12.32 13.73 -13.74
C MET A 1 -12.51 13.38 -12.27
N GLY A 2 -11.80 14.07 -11.38
CA GLY A 2 -12.01 13.95 -9.94
C GLY A 2 -13.32 14.62 -9.54
N MET A 3 -14.00 14.11 -8.52
CA MET A 3 -15.14 14.82 -7.94
C MET A 3 -14.66 16.17 -7.36
N PRO A 4 -15.44 17.25 -7.48
CA PRO A 4 -15.09 18.53 -6.87
C PRO A 4 -14.93 18.35 -5.35
N GLU A 5 -13.95 19.01 -4.75
CA GLU A 5 -13.63 18.97 -3.32
C GLU A 5 -14.85 19.20 -2.42
N ILE A 6 -15.76 20.08 -2.84
CA ILE A 6 -17.02 20.43 -2.15
C ILE A 6 -18.01 19.26 -2.02
N GLU A 7 -18.03 18.33 -3.00
CA GLU A 7 -18.88 17.11 -2.91
C GLU A 7 -18.29 16.07 -1.98
N ILE A 8 -16.96 16.02 -1.87
CA ILE A 8 -16.26 15.15 -0.95
C ILE A 8 -16.49 15.61 0.50
N GLU A 9 -16.41 16.91 0.78
CA GLU A 9 -16.68 17.47 2.12
C GLU A 9 -18.12 17.23 2.57
N LYS A 10 -19.12 17.46 1.72
CA LYS A 10 -20.54 17.18 2.03
C LYS A 10 -20.82 15.69 2.27
N HIS A 11 -20.16 14.81 1.55
CA HIS A 11 -20.29 13.36 1.73
C HIS A 11 -19.67 12.93 3.08
N ILE A 12 -18.59 13.58 3.47
CA ILE A 12 -17.86 13.42 4.72
C ILE A 12 -18.70 13.89 5.91
N GLU A 13 -19.31 15.07 5.82
CA GLU A 13 -20.19 15.61 6.90
C GLU A 13 -21.43 14.74 7.12
N ASN A 14 -22.05 14.24 6.07
CA ASN A 14 -23.19 13.33 6.16
C ASN A 14 -22.83 11.96 6.77
N TYR A 15 -21.63 11.46 6.50
CA TYR A 15 -21.13 10.21 7.04
C TYR A 15 -20.85 10.32 8.54
N TRP A 16 -20.21 11.42 8.99
CA TRP A 16 -19.88 11.64 10.40
C TRP A 16 -21.07 12.13 11.22
N GLY A 17 -22.03 12.80 10.62
CA GLY A 17 -23.30 13.12 11.27
C GLY A 17 -24.10 11.87 11.65
N SER A 18 -23.92 10.76 10.94
CA SER A 18 -24.53 9.47 11.29
C SER A 18 -23.76 8.68 12.35
N LEU A 19 -22.44 8.88 12.46
CA LEU A 19 -21.57 8.26 13.48
C LEU A 19 -21.53 9.07 14.79
N GLY A 20 -21.92 10.35 14.76
CA GLY A 20 -22.00 11.22 15.92
C GLY A 20 -23.17 10.93 16.86
N ARG A 21 -23.92 9.86 16.65
CA ARG A 21 -24.81 9.29 17.67
C ARG A 21 -23.92 8.79 18.81
N LEU A 22 -24.12 9.35 19.99
CA LEU A 22 -23.57 8.81 21.22
C LEU A 22 -23.84 7.31 21.25
N LEU A 23 -22.76 6.51 21.18
CA LEU A 23 -22.83 5.07 21.36
C LEU A 23 -23.63 4.81 22.63
N ASN A 24 -24.63 3.97 22.58
CA ASN A 24 -25.32 3.53 23.79
C ASN A 24 -24.37 2.70 24.66
N ASP A 25 -24.74 2.39 25.88
CA ASP A 25 -23.83 1.70 26.80
C ASP A 25 -23.51 0.26 26.36
N GLU A 26 -24.40 -0.40 25.61
CA GLU A 26 -24.11 -1.70 24.99
C GLU A 26 -23.08 -1.56 23.85
N GLU A 27 -23.21 -0.53 23.00
CA GLU A 27 -22.24 -0.25 21.94
C GLU A 27 -20.87 0.14 22.49
N LYS A 28 -20.83 0.89 23.62
CA LYS A 28 -19.58 1.20 24.34
C LYS A 28 -18.97 -0.05 24.97
N TYR A 29 -19.77 -0.92 25.54
CA TYR A 29 -19.29 -2.18 26.10
C TYR A 29 -18.68 -3.06 25.02
N VAL A 30 -19.36 -3.22 23.90
CA VAL A 30 -18.89 -3.96 22.75
C VAL A 30 -17.61 -3.35 22.18
N PHE A 31 -17.53 -2.01 22.12
CA PHE A 31 -16.35 -1.28 21.67
C PHE A 31 -15.14 -1.54 22.59
N ASN A 32 -15.31 -1.47 23.90
CA ASN A 32 -14.28 -1.78 24.88
C ASN A 32 -13.81 -3.26 24.82
N GLU A 33 -14.72 -4.18 24.56
CA GLU A 33 -14.37 -5.60 24.35
C GLU A 33 -13.59 -5.82 23.05
N ILE A 34 -13.88 -5.01 22.02
CA ILE A 34 -13.12 -5.03 20.76
C ILE A 34 -11.73 -4.45 20.96
N GLU A 35 -11.59 -3.30 21.63
CA GLU A 35 -10.29 -2.73 21.97
C GLU A 35 -9.44 -3.75 22.71
N LYS A 36 -9.97 -4.41 23.72
CA LYS A 36 -9.27 -5.48 24.44
C LYS A 36 -8.86 -6.65 23.54
N GLN A 37 -9.70 -7.03 22.58
CA GLN A 37 -9.36 -8.11 21.62
C GLN A 37 -8.32 -7.68 20.57
N PHE A 38 -8.23 -6.37 20.26
CA PHE A 38 -7.21 -5.83 19.37
C PHE A 38 -5.91 -5.45 20.11
N GLU A 39 -5.97 -5.22 21.43
CA GLU A 39 -4.81 -4.79 22.22
C GLU A 39 -3.69 -5.84 22.22
N ASP A 40 -3.98 -7.13 22.24
CA ASP A 40 -2.97 -8.18 22.14
C ASP A 40 -3.55 -9.55 21.73
N PRO A 41 -3.82 -9.83 20.46
CA PRO A 41 -4.04 -11.20 20.04
C PRO A 41 -2.72 -11.95 20.24
N THR A 42 -2.70 -12.84 21.23
CA THR A 42 -1.55 -13.71 21.51
C THR A 42 -1.79 -15.09 20.92
N GLU A 43 -0.74 -15.93 20.87
CA GLU A 43 -0.86 -17.32 20.47
C GLU A 43 -1.88 -18.08 21.34
N ASP A 44 -1.98 -17.72 22.62
CA ASP A 44 -2.90 -18.31 23.60
C ASP A 44 -4.33 -17.74 23.51
N ASN A 45 -4.50 -16.58 22.88
CA ASN A 45 -5.80 -15.93 22.71
C ASN A 45 -5.99 -15.38 21.28
N PRO A 46 -6.12 -16.27 20.28
CA PRO A 46 -6.27 -15.86 18.89
C PRO A 46 -7.67 -15.28 18.63
N VAL A 47 -7.75 -14.26 17.79
CA VAL A 47 -9.01 -13.64 17.38
C VAL A 47 -9.52 -14.29 16.09
N LYS A 48 -10.81 -14.62 16.03
CA LYS A 48 -11.40 -15.16 14.80
C LYS A 48 -11.51 -14.09 13.73
N ALA A 49 -11.04 -14.41 12.52
CA ALA A 49 -11.11 -13.52 11.37
C ALA A 49 -12.53 -12.98 11.09
N ILE A 50 -13.54 -13.78 11.37
CA ILE A 50 -14.95 -13.40 11.21
C ILE A 50 -15.35 -12.27 12.18
N ASP A 51 -14.83 -12.32 13.39
CA ASP A 51 -15.13 -11.32 14.42
C ASP A 51 -14.40 -10.00 14.14
N VAL A 52 -13.28 -10.03 13.44
CA VAL A 52 -12.61 -8.84 12.90
C VAL A 52 -13.39 -8.28 11.71
N ALA A 53 -13.69 -9.11 10.73
CA ALA A 53 -14.31 -8.69 9.46
C ALA A 53 -15.71 -8.07 9.62
N LYS A 54 -16.49 -8.50 10.62
CA LYS A 54 -17.84 -7.94 10.90
C LYS A 54 -17.80 -6.45 11.25
N TRP A 55 -16.69 -5.97 11.80
CA TRP A 55 -16.49 -4.57 12.21
C TRP A 55 -16.08 -3.63 11.08
N LEU A 56 -15.83 -4.14 9.89
CA LEU A 56 -15.62 -3.30 8.73
C LEU A 56 -16.87 -2.48 8.42
N ASP A 57 -16.76 -1.16 8.38
CA ASP A 57 -17.72 -0.33 7.65
C ASP A 57 -17.29 -0.22 6.19
N PRO A 58 -17.97 -0.91 5.27
CA PRO A 58 -17.61 -0.88 3.86
C PRO A 58 -18.23 0.31 3.11
N THR A 59 -18.98 1.18 3.77
CA THR A 59 -19.68 2.30 3.12
C THR A 59 -18.75 3.15 2.25
N PRO A 60 -17.54 3.54 2.70
CA PRO A 60 -16.61 4.31 1.88
C PRO A 60 -16.11 3.55 0.64
N LEU A 61 -16.21 2.23 0.63
CA LEU A 61 -15.70 1.38 -0.45
C LEU A 61 -16.74 1.12 -1.55
N LEU A 62 -18.01 1.39 -1.28
CA LEU A 62 -19.09 1.03 -2.19
C LEU A 62 -18.98 1.74 -3.55
N ASP A 63 -18.51 2.97 -3.56
CA ASP A 63 -18.42 3.79 -4.79
C ASP A 63 -17.48 3.20 -5.86
N ILE A 64 -16.59 2.27 -5.48
CA ILE A 64 -15.75 1.54 -6.45
C ILE A 64 -16.61 0.79 -7.49
N LEU A 65 -17.84 0.43 -7.12
CA LEU A 65 -18.80 -0.29 -7.97
C LEU A 65 -19.75 0.63 -8.74
N LYS A 66 -19.78 1.94 -8.42
CA LYS A 66 -20.77 2.89 -8.97
C LYS A 66 -20.84 2.88 -10.49
N THR A 67 -19.70 2.82 -11.16
CA THR A 67 -19.63 2.81 -12.63
C THR A 67 -20.07 1.50 -13.28
N ARG A 68 -20.23 0.43 -12.48
CA ARG A 68 -20.57 -0.92 -12.98
C ARG A 68 -22.04 -1.29 -12.85
N TYR A 69 -22.81 -0.48 -12.14
CA TYR A 69 -24.22 -0.77 -11.87
C TYR A 69 -25.11 0.45 -12.15
N PRO A 70 -26.01 0.38 -13.13
CA PRO A 70 -26.90 1.49 -13.49
C PRO A 70 -27.79 1.98 -12.34
N TYR A 71 -28.18 1.07 -11.45
CA TYR A 71 -29.05 1.36 -10.30
C TYR A 71 -28.29 1.22 -8.97
N PHE A 72 -27.02 1.65 -8.96
CA PHE A 72 -26.12 1.47 -7.83
C PHE A 72 -26.72 1.96 -6.51
N ASP A 73 -27.29 3.16 -6.48
CA ASP A 73 -27.82 3.75 -5.24
C ASP A 73 -28.96 2.94 -4.60
N ILE A 74 -29.69 2.17 -5.41
CA ILE A 74 -30.77 1.29 -4.92
C ILE A 74 -30.21 0.00 -4.31
N ILE A 75 -29.12 -0.51 -4.86
CA ILE A 75 -28.61 -1.85 -4.52
C ILE A 75 -27.32 -1.83 -3.70
N LYS A 76 -26.72 -0.66 -3.47
CA LYS A 76 -25.41 -0.53 -2.82
C LYS A 76 -25.32 -1.24 -1.46
N GLU A 77 -26.37 -1.18 -0.64
CA GLU A 77 -26.41 -1.83 0.66
C GLU A 77 -26.20 -3.36 0.59
N ARG A 78 -26.62 -3.98 -0.53
CA ARG A 78 -26.44 -5.43 -0.77
C ARG A 78 -24.96 -5.82 -0.97
N PHE A 79 -24.08 -4.85 -1.21
CA PHE A 79 -22.66 -5.11 -1.39
C PHE A 79 -21.87 -5.08 -0.08
N LYS A 80 -22.39 -4.44 0.98
CA LYS A 80 -21.71 -4.37 2.29
C LYS A 80 -21.30 -5.74 2.84
N PRO A 81 -22.20 -6.75 2.91
CA PRO A 81 -21.82 -8.09 3.37
C PRO A 81 -20.74 -8.73 2.49
N ARG A 82 -20.73 -8.46 1.20
CA ARG A 82 -19.74 -9.02 0.27
C ARG A 82 -18.35 -8.43 0.49
N PHE A 83 -18.24 -7.13 0.78
CA PHE A 83 -16.97 -6.51 1.16
C PHE A 83 -16.45 -7.05 2.49
N ARG A 84 -17.33 -7.25 3.49
CA ARG A 84 -16.96 -7.90 4.75
C ARG A 84 -16.49 -9.33 4.53
N PHE A 85 -17.13 -10.08 3.63
CA PHE A 85 -16.66 -11.42 3.26
C PHE A 85 -15.28 -11.36 2.59
N ILE A 86 -15.00 -10.37 1.71
CA ILE A 86 -13.65 -10.19 1.13
C ILE A 86 -12.64 -9.87 2.22
N ALA A 87 -12.96 -8.98 3.16
CA ALA A 87 -12.10 -8.73 4.31
C ALA A 87 -11.84 -10.02 5.11
N TYR A 88 -12.88 -10.79 5.41
CA TYR A 88 -12.74 -12.10 6.04
C TYR A 88 -11.82 -13.04 5.23
N LEU A 89 -12.06 -13.19 3.93
CA LEU A 89 -11.24 -14.01 3.03
C LEU A 89 -9.77 -13.63 3.09
N THR A 90 -9.46 -12.33 3.07
CA THR A 90 -8.08 -11.85 3.05
C THR A 90 -7.38 -12.02 4.39
N ILE A 91 -8.08 -11.81 5.51
CA ILE A 91 -7.54 -11.86 6.87
C ILE A 91 -7.43 -13.30 7.40
N SER A 92 -8.33 -14.20 6.98
CA SER A 92 -8.51 -15.54 7.58
C SER A 92 -7.46 -16.59 7.20
N LYS A 93 -6.41 -16.23 6.47
CA LYS A 93 -5.38 -17.17 5.97
C LYS A 93 -5.95 -18.37 5.17
N LYS A 94 -7.20 -18.29 4.72
CA LYS A 94 -7.79 -19.36 3.90
C LYS A 94 -7.18 -19.30 2.51
N ARG A 95 -6.65 -20.43 2.04
CA ARG A 95 -5.89 -20.52 0.79
C ARG A 95 -6.69 -20.19 -0.47
N ASN A 96 -8.00 -20.31 -0.41
CA ASN A 96 -8.86 -20.02 -1.54
C ASN A 96 -10.30 -19.68 -1.14
N LEU A 97 -11.01 -19.03 -2.07
CA LEU A 97 -12.39 -18.60 -1.89
C LEU A 97 -13.34 -19.72 -1.43
N ARG A 98 -13.18 -20.94 -2.00
CA ARG A 98 -14.05 -22.08 -1.65
C ARG A 98 -13.84 -22.54 -0.22
N GLN A 99 -12.60 -22.61 0.24
CA GLN A 99 -12.29 -22.94 1.63
C GLN A 99 -12.85 -21.89 2.59
N ALA A 100 -12.66 -20.60 2.27
CA ALA A 100 -13.23 -19.51 3.08
C ALA A 100 -14.76 -19.61 3.17
N TYR A 101 -15.42 -19.85 2.03
CA TYR A 101 -16.87 -20.00 1.99
C TYR A 101 -17.36 -21.20 2.79
N LEU A 102 -16.75 -22.37 2.61
CA LEU A 102 -17.16 -23.62 3.30
C LEU A 102 -16.80 -23.64 4.78
N SER A 103 -15.93 -22.78 5.25
CA SER A 103 -15.55 -22.69 6.66
C SER A 103 -16.53 -21.88 7.50
N LEU A 104 -17.48 -21.17 6.89
CA LEU A 104 -18.45 -20.34 7.60
C LEU A 104 -19.76 -21.09 7.82
N SER A 105 -20.27 -21.01 9.04
CA SER A 105 -21.61 -21.40 9.42
C SER A 105 -22.65 -20.36 9.01
N GLU A 106 -23.93 -20.70 9.05
CA GLU A 106 -25.02 -19.76 8.81
C GLU A 106 -24.95 -18.53 9.73
N SER A 107 -24.73 -18.75 11.03
CA SER A 107 -24.60 -17.66 12.00
C SER A 107 -23.44 -16.72 11.69
N GLU A 108 -22.35 -17.21 11.10
CA GLU A 108 -21.20 -16.39 10.70
C GLU A 108 -21.48 -15.57 9.42
N PHE A 109 -22.24 -16.12 8.48
CA PHE A 109 -22.74 -15.32 7.35
C PHE A 109 -23.66 -14.18 7.81
N LEU A 110 -24.51 -14.43 8.80
CA LEU A 110 -25.35 -13.38 9.41
C LEU A 110 -24.49 -12.31 10.11
N LYS A 111 -23.42 -12.69 10.82
CA LYS A 111 -22.46 -11.73 11.41
C LYS A 111 -21.84 -10.81 10.36
N LEU A 112 -21.60 -11.28 9.13
CA LEU A 112 -21.10 -10.44 8.03
C LEU A 112 -22.19 -9.52 7.45
N GLY A 113 -23.44 -9.68 7.87
CA GLY A 113 -24.59 -8.88 7.43
C GLY A 113 -25.35 -9.46 6.25
N PHE A 114 -25.17 -10.75 5.91
CA PHE A 114 -26.05 -11.43 4.96
C PHE A 114 -27.39 -11.77 5.66
N ASN A 115 -28.48 -11.65 4.94
CA ASN A 115 -29.81 -12.03 5.46
C ASN A 115 -30.01 -13.56 5.50
N ASN A 116 -29.28 -14.30 4.67
CA ASN A 116 -29.27 -15.75 4.55
C ASN A 116 -27.92 -16.20 3.99
N ILE A 117 -27.65 -17.49 3.98
CA ILE A 117 -26.42 -18.03 3.39
C ILE A 117 -26.42 -17.66 1.88
N PRO A 118 -25.45 -16.85 1.41
CA PRO A 118 -25.33 -16.55 0.00
C PRO A 118 -24.91 -17.80 -0.77
N THR A 119 -25.26 -17.92 -2.05
CA THR A 119 -24.69 -18.99 -2.87
C THR A 119 -23.19 -18.77 -3.09
N TYR A 120 -22.43 -19.84 -3.22
CA TYR A 120 -20.99 -19.73 -3.55
C TYR A 120 -20.76 -18.95 -4.85
N GLU A 121 -21.62 -19.17 -5.85
CA GLU A 121 -21.53 -18.48 -7.13
C GLU A 121 -21.73 -16.97 -7.01
N LEU A 122 -22.61 -16.50 -6.12
CA LEU A 122 -22.79 -15.08 -5.85
C LEU A 122 -21.51 -14.42 -5.32
N ILE A 123 -20.80 -15.09 -4.42
CA ILE A 123 -19.53 -14.59 -3.88
C ILE A 123 -18.41 -14.69 -4.93
N ARG A 124 -18.35 -15.78 -5.67
CA ARG A 124 -17.39 -16.00 -6.74
C ARG A 124 -17.53 -14.94 -7.84
N GLU A 125 -18.75 -14.72 -8.30
CA GLU A 125 -19.07 -13.69 -9.30
C GLU A 125 -18.67 -12.29 -8.78
N PHE A 126 -18.98 -11.98 -7.54
CA PHE A 126 -18.63 -10.69 -6.97
C PHE A 126 -17.11 -10.44 -6.98
N LEU A 127 -16.31 -11.40 -6.52
CA LEU A 127 -14.86 -11.26 -6.46
C LEU A 127 -14.20 -11.26 -7.85
N TYR A 128 -14.56 -12.21 -8.70
CA TYR A 128 -13.83 -12.43 -9.96
C TYR A 128 -14.39 -11.69 -11.16
N GLU A 129 -15.68 -11.37 -11.18
CA GLU A 129 -16.34 -10.77 -12.34
C GLU A 129 -16.77 -9.32 -12.05
N ARG A 130 -17.33 -9.04 -10.88
CA ARG A 130 -17.80 -7.69 -10.54
C ARG A 130 -16.69 -6.80 -10.00
N LEU A 131 -15.94 -7.26 -9.03
CA LEU A 131 -14.75 -6.58 -8.57
C LEU A 131 -13.61 -6.76 -9.59
N GLY A 132 -13.30 -8.01 -9.96
CA GLY A 132 -12.24 -8.38 -10.91
C GLY A 132 -10.86 -8.39 -10.26
N VAL A 133 -10.03 -9.37 -10.62
CA VAL A 133 -8.67 -9.49 -10.07
C VAL A 133 -7.80 -8.29 -10.48
N GLU A 134 -8.01 -7.77 -11.66
CA GLU A 134 -7.32 -6.59 -12.20
C GLU A 134 -7.67 -5.28 -11.46
N ASN A 135 -8.76 -5.27 -10.70
CA ASN A 135 -9.18 -4.12 -9.91
C ASN A 135 -8.77 -4.21 -8.43
N LEU A 136 -8.13 -5.29 -7.98
CA LEU A 136 -7.61 -5.38 -6.61
C LEU A 136 -6.65 -4.23 -6.25
N PRO A 137 -5.75 -3.77 -7.15
CA PRO A 137 -4.94 -2.57 -6.89
C PRO A 137 -5.80 -1.31 -6.67
N ARG A 138 -6.91 -1.18 -7.40
CA ARG A 138 -7.83 -0.06 -7.23
C ARG A 138 -8.57 -0.13 -5.89
N LEU A 139 -9.02 -1.31 -5.48
CA LEU A 139 -9.61 -1.51 -4.15
C LEU A 139 -8.60 -1.20 -3.05
N PHE A 140 -7.38 -1.70 -3.19
CA PHE A 140 -6.28 -1.36 -2.27
C PHE A 140 -6.10 0.16 -2.16
N GLN A 141 -6.08 0.87 -3.28
CA GLN A 141 -5.96 2.33 -3.32
C GLN A 141 -7.09 3.03 -2.55
N TRP A 142 -8.32 2.60 -2.77
CA TRP A 142 -9.47 3.18 -2.07
C TRP A 142 -9.38 2.97 -0.56
N ILE A 143 -9.03 1.77 -0.13
CA ILE A 143 -8.85 1.45 1.30
C ILE A 143 -7.72 2.30 1.89
N THR A 144 -6.57 2.37 1.22
CA THR A 144 -5.42 3.16 1.69
C THR A 144 -5.77 4.65 1.78
N LYS A 145 -6.51 5.18 0.80
CA LYS A 145 -6.98 6.57 0.82
C LYS A 145 -7.91 6.84 2.00
N GLU A 146 -8.81 5.92 2.31
CA GLU A 146 -9.69 6.02 3.48
C GLU A 146 -8.90 5.99 4.79
N ILE A 147 -7.89 5.11 4.90
CA ILE A 147 -7.01 5.08 6.08
C ILE A 147 -6.28 6.42 6.24
N VAL A 148 -5.68 6.96 5.17
CA VAL A 148 -5.02 8.28 5.20
C VAL A 148 -5.96 9.35 5.71
N PHE A 149 -7.18 9.38 5.19
CA PHE A 149 -8.19 10.33 5.58
C PHE A 149 -8.58 10.22 7.06
N LEU A 150 -8.83 9.00 7.55
CA LEU A 150 -9.20 8.76 8.95
C LEU A 150 -8.07 9.10 9.93
N LEU A 151 -6.82 8.75 9.58
CA LEU A 151 -5.64 9.09 10.39
C LEU A 151 -5.40 10.59 10.42
N LYS A 152 -5.54 11.28 9.28
CA LYS A 152 -5.41 12.74 9.21
C LYS A 152 -6.42 13.46 10.11
N LYS A 153 -7.65 12.94 10.25
CA LYS A 153 -8.65 13.47 11.20
C LYS A 153 -8.25 13.32 12.67
N LYS A 154 -7.32 12.42 12.96
CA LYS A 154 -6.75 12.21 14.30
C LYS A 154 -5.38 12.89 14.45
N ASP A 155 -5.03 13.82 13.55
CA ASP A 155 -3.73 14.51 13.48
C ASP A 155 -2.51 13.56 13.33
N ILE A 156 -2.74 12.35 12.78
CA ILE A 156 -1.69 11.39 12.49
C ILE A 156 -1.33 11.50 11.01
N LEU A 157 -0.08 11.90 10.74
CA LEU A 157 0.45 12.00 9.39
C LEU A 157 1.07 10.66 8.97
N MET A 158 0.53 10.06 7.91
CA MET A 158 1.05 8.85 7.30
C MET A 158 1.84 9.17 6.03
N GLY A 159 2.90 8.41 5.75
CA GLY A 159 3.64 8.47 4.49
C GLY A 159 4.64 9.61 4.37
N THR A 160 4.90 10.38 5.43
CA THR A 160 5.94 11.42 5.41
C THR A 160 7.34 10.84 5.26
N ARG A 161 7.55 9.65 5.79
CA ARG A 161 8.76 8.82 5.64
C ARG A 161 8.35 7.45 5.18
N THR A 162 8.99 6.92 4.15
CA THR A 162 8.64 5.63 3.55
C THR A 162 9.86 4.76 3.34
N PHE A 163 9.63 3.44 3.35
CA PHE A 163 10.56 2.43 2.87
C PHE A 163 10.02 1.83 1.58
N GLN A 164 10.91 1.58 0.60
CA GLN A 164 10.56 0.83 -0.60
C GLN A 164 11.58 -0.27 -0.84
N ASP A 165 11.07 -1.45 -1.13
CA ASP A 165 11.88 -2.62 -1.46
C ASP A 165 11.04 -3.63 -2.24
N ALA A 166 11.70 -4.60 -2.87
CA ALA A 166 11.04 -5.67 -3.59
C ALA A 166 11.45 -7.03 -3.01
N THR A 167 10.49 -7.96 -3.02
CA THR A 167 10.73 -9.34 -2.64
C THR A 167 10.40 -10.28 -3.80
N ASP A 168 11.17 -11.35 -3.92
CA ASP A 168 10.86 -12.48 -4.81
C ASP A 168 9.65 -13.26 -4.29
N VAL A 169 8.88 -13.80 -5.21
CA VAL A 169 7.77 -14.72 -4.94
C VAL A 169 7.94 -15.93 -5.85
N ARG A 170 8.24 -17.07 -5.26
CA ARG A 170 8.53 -18.29 -6.01
C ARG A 170 7.33 -18.74 -6.84
N ALA A 171 7.60 -19.14 -8.07
CA ALA A 171 6.60 -19.73 -8.93
C ALA A 171 6.32 -21.18 -8.55
N LEU A 172 5.10 -21.63 -8.87
CA LEU A 172 4.77 -23.05 -8.85
C LEU A 172 5.58 -23.83 -9.87
N LYS A 173 5.85 -25.09 -9.59
CA LYS A 173 6.42 -26.03 -10.57
C LYS A 173 5.54 -26.06 -11.83
N ASN A 174 6.17 -25.93 -12.99
CA ASN A 174 5.49 -25.87 -14.30
C ASN A 174 4.60 -24.61 -14.49
N ASP A 175 5.01 -23.48 -13.94
CA ASP A 175 4.42 -22.18 -14.22
C ASP A 175 5.11 -21.57 -15.45
N ASN A 176 4.40 -21.58 -16.59
CA ASN A 176 4.95 -21.15 -17.87
C ASN A 176 5.08 -19.62 -18.00
N ASP A 177 4.38 -18.86 -17.17
CA ASP A 177 4.45 -17.40 -17.18
C ASP A 177 5.64 -16.87 -16.35
N ALA A 178 6.16 -17.70 -15.44
CA ALA A 178 7.25 -17.31 -14.57
C ALA A 178 8.59 -17.27 -15.31
N LYS A 179 9.36 -16.21 -15.09
CA LYS A 179 10.72 -16.06 -15.64
C LYS A 179 11.75 -16.61 -14.67
N TYR A 180 12.87 -17.11 -15.21
CA TYR A 180 14.03 -17.51 -14.41
C TYR A 180 14.91 -16.30 -14.10
N SER A 181 15.28 -16.15 -12.85
CA SER A 181 16.27 -15.15 -12.42
C SER A 181 17.60 -15.82 -12.11
N GLY A 182 18.65 -15.43 -12.82
CA GLY A 182 20.01 -15.86 -12.51
C GLY A 182 20.52 -15.38 -11.15
N TYR A 183 20.00 -14.26 -10.65
CA TYR A 183 20.32 -13.71 -9.34
C TYR A 183 19.73 -14.55 -8.21
N TYR A 184 18.42 -14.83 -8.26
CA TYR A 184 17.73 -15.65 -7.25
C TYR A 184 17.91 -17.16 -7.48
N LYS A 185 18.41 -17.56 -8.66
CA LYS A 185 18.56 -18.96 -9.09
C LYS A 185 17.24 -19.76 -9.08
N GLU A 186 16.14 -19.07 -9.32
CA GLU A 186 14.79 -19.64 -9.34
C GLU A 186 13.89 -18.95 -10.35
N SER A 187 12.77 -19.61 -10.68
CA SER A 187 11.71 -19.04 -11.50
C SER A 187 10.62 -18.46 -10.59
N GLY A 188 10.16 -17.25 -10.92
CA GLY A 188 9.17 -16.61 -10.09
C GLY A 188 8.71 -15.25 -10.60
N TYR A 189 8.23 -14.51 -9.64
CA TYR A 189 7.74 -13.14 -9.79
C TYR A 189 8.40 -12.27 -8.73
N LYS A 190 8.09 -10.99 -8.76
CA LYS A 190 8.58 -10.01 -7.80
C LYS A 190 7.44 -9.12 -7.34
N LEU A 191 7.44 -8.77 -6.08
CA LEU A 191 6.50 -7.82 -5.50
C LEU A 191 7.27 -6.64 -4.93
N ASP A 192 7.14 -5.48 -5.58
CA ASP A 192 7.66 -4.20 -5.08
C ASP A 192 6.62 -3.55 -4.17
N VAL A 193 7.02 -3.08 -2.99
CA VAL A 193 6.13 -2.47 -2.01
C VAL A 193 6.74 -1.22 -1.42
N THR A 194 5.93 -0.17 -1.31
CA THR A 194 6.27 1.03 -0.53
C THR A 194 5.43 1.01 0.75
N VAL A 195 6.09 1.18 1.89
CA VAL A 195 5.50 1.06 3.23
C VAL A 195 5.73 2.35 4.01
N ASP A 196 4.74 2.79 4.77
CA ASP A 196 4.92 3.85 5.78
C ASP A 196 5.92 3.41 6.85
N ALA A 197 6.90 4.27 7.15
CA ALA A 197 7.99 3.91 8.04
C ALA A 197 7.57 3.80 9.52
N GLU A 198 6.51 4.48 9.93
CA GLU A 198 6.07 4.55 11.32
C GLU A 198 4.96 3.53 11.62
N LEU A 199 4.01 3.39 10.69
CA LEU A 199 2.79 2.59 10.90
C LEU A 199 2.84 1.20 10.24
N ASP A 200 3.88 0.88 9.47
CA ASP A 200 4.04 -0.36 8.69
C ASP A 200 2.88 -0.62 7.69
N ILE A 201 2.14 0.43 7.30
CA ILE A 201 1.03 0.31 6.35
C ILE A 201 1.58 0.34 4.92
N PRO A 202 1.27 -0.66 4.07
CA PRO A 202 1.64 -0.61 2.67
C PRO A 202 0.84 0.50 1.96
N LEU A 203 1.56 1.43 1.33
CA LEU A 203 1.01 2.57 0.61
C LEU A 203 0.85 2.29 -0.88
N HIS A 204 1.75 1.48 -1.43
CA HIS A 204 1.76 1.08 -2.82
C HIS A 204 2.33 -0.33 -2.95
N TYR A 205 1.83 -1.10 -3.91
CA TYR A 205 2.46 -2.35 -4.32
C TYR A 205 2.38 -2.52 -5.83
N LEU A 206 3.39 -3.17 -6.40
CA LEU A 206 3.46 -3.48 -7.82
C LEU A 206 3.96 -4.91 -8.04
N PRO A 207 3.09 -5.81 -8.53
CA PRO A 207 3.50 -7.12 -9.02
C PRO A 207 4.30 -6.98 -10.32
N MET A 208 5.41 -7.71 -10.45
CA MET A 208 6.31 -7.64 -11.59
C MET A 208 6.90 -9.00 -11.95
N GLU A 209 7.44 -9.13 -13.16
CA GLU A 209 8.30 -10.24 -13.53
C GLU A 209 9.58 -10.21 -12.68
N ILE A 210 10.11 -11.38 -12.30
CA ILE A 210 11.30 -11.48 -11.43
C ILE A 210 12.55 -10.83 -12.05
N THR A 211 12.60 -10.72 -13.37
CA THR A 211 13.70 -10.11 -14.12
C THR A 211 13.60 -8.61 -14.32
N MET A 212 12.47 -8.01 -13.95
CA MET A 212 12.28 -6.55 -14.09
C MET A 212 13.16 -5.76 -13.14
N ASP A 213 13.65 -4.62 -13.64
CA ASP A 213 14.38 -3.64 -12.84
C ASP A 213 13.42 -2.88 -11.89
N GLU A 214 13.68 -2.99 -10.61
CA GLU A 214 12.90 -2.39 -9.54
C GLU A 214 12.96 -0.86 -9.56
N GLY A 215 14.10 -0.30 -9.97
CA GLY A 215 14.33 1.14 -10.02
C GLY A 215 13.29 1.89 -10.86
N LYS A 216 12.76 1.25 -11.90
CA LYS A 216 11.72 1.85 -12.76
C LYS A 216 10.39 2.11 -12.04
N ASN A 217 10.15 1.46 -10.91
CA ASN A 217 8.88 1.56 -10.18
C ASN A 217 8.84 2.73 -9.21
N LEU A 218 9.98 3.31 -8.88
CA LEU A 218 10.06 4.38 -7.88
C LEU A 218 9.17 5.57 -8.25
N VAL A 219 9.23 6.01 -9.48
CA VAL A 219 8.46 7.17 -9.97
C VAL A 219 6.96 6.88 -9.96
N LEU A 220 6.57 5.67 -10.36
CA LEU A 220 5.17 5.23 -10.33
C LEU A 220 4.63 5.21 -8.90
N SER A 221 5.38 4.66 -7.96
CA SER A 221 5.00 4.61 -6.55
C SER A 221 4.89 6.01 -5.93
N GLN A 222 5.79 6.94 -6.27
CA GLN A 222 5.71 8.33 -5.81
C GLN A 222 4.46 9.05 -6.34
N GLY A 223 4.15 8.89 -7.64
CA GLY A 223 2.95 9.46 -8.23
C GLY A 223 1.67 8.91 -7.58
N TYR A 224 1.69 7.62 -7.27
CA TYR A 224 0.58 6.98 -6.59
C TYR A 224 0.39 7.50 -5.15
N ILE A 225 1.46 7.59 -4.36
CA ILE A 225 1.43 8.10 -2.99
C ILE A 225 0.94 9.56 -2.96
N ALA A 226 1.41 10.39 -3.90
CA ALA A 226 0.90 11.76 -4.05
C ALA A 226 -0.61 11.78 -4.34
N SER A 227 -1.14 10.82 -5.12
CA SER A 227 -2.58 10.71 -5.41
C SER A 227 -3.43 10.33 -4.19
N LEU A 228 -2.81 9.82 -3.13
CA LEU A 228 -3.45 9.58 -1.83
C LEU A 228 -3.55 10.86 -0.97
N GLY A 229 -3.01 11.98 -1.43
CA GLY A 229 -2.91 13.22 -0.66
C GLY A 229 -1.79 13.20 0.39
N ILE A 230 -0.80 12.35 0.21
CA ILE A 230 0.38 12.22 1.08
C ILE A 230 1.51 13.08 0.51
N GLN A 231 2.09 13.92 1.36
CA GLN A 231 3.32 14.65 1.07
C GLN A 231 4.51 13.90 1.65
N GLU A 232 5.14 13.09 0.82
CA GLU A 232 6.32 12.34 1.19
C GLU A 232 7.54 13.27 1.32
N LYS A 233 8.24 13.22 2.45
CA LYS A 233 9.44 14.03 2.71
C LYS A 233 10.73 13.22 2.57
N GLU A 234 10.70 11.95 2.96
CA GLU A 234 11.88 11.09 2.95
C GLU A 234 11.49 9.69 2.44
N ARG A 235 12.27 9.16 1.50
CA ARG A 235 12.16 7.79 1.01
C ARG A 235 13.48 7.06 1.16
N ILE A 236 13.47 5.93 1.85
CA ILE A 236 14.65 5.11 2.06
C ILE A 236 14.52 3.83 1.21
N VAL A 237 15.48 3.63 0.32
CA VAL A 237 15.46 2.57 -0.70
C VAL A 237 16.74 1.76 -0.73
N ASP A 238 16.74 0.66 -1.47
CA ASP A 238 17.98 -0.04 -1.82
C ASP A 238 18.77 0.73 -2.90
N ASP A 239 20.06 0.44 -3.03
CA ASP A 239 20.94 1.10 -4.01
C ASP A 239 20.51 0.87 -5.46
N LYS A 240 19.81 -0.22 -5.76
CA LYS A 240 19.20 -0.52 -7.06
C LYS A 240 18.20 0.54 -7.53
N TYR A 241 17.54 1.24 -6.59
CA TYR A 241 16.63 2.34 -6.92
C TYR A 241 17.36 3.65 -7.17
N ALA A 242 18.63 3.76 -6.75
CA ALA A 242 19.39 5.01 -6.71
C ALA A 242 20.04 5.35 -8.05
N THR A 243 19.29 5.31 -9.15
CA THR A 243 19.74 5.87 -10.44
C THR A 243 19.73 7.39 -10.38
N TYR A 244 20.56 8.07 -11.18
CA TYR A 244 20.58 9.53 -11.25
C TYR A 244 19.21 10.10 -11.59
N GLU A 245 18.48 9.45 -12.48
CA GLU A 245 17.13 9.84 -12.87
C GLU A 245 16.14 9.77 -11.67
N ASN A 246 16.15 8.67 -10.93
CA ASN A 246 15.28 8.50 -9.77
C ASN A 246 15.60 9.48 -8.65
N ILE A 247 16.90 9.73 -8.41
CA ILE A 247 17.36 10.70 -7.43
C ILE A 247 16.85 12.10 -7.83
N ALA A 248 17.08 12.52 -9.07
CA ALA A 248 16.64 13.82 -9.57
C ALA A 248 15.12 13.99 -9.43
N GLN A 249 14.34 12.99 -9.86
CA GLN A 249 12.88 13.05 -9.80
C GLN A 249 12.34 13.14 -8.39
N SER A 250 12.92 12.39 -7.46
CA SER A 250 12.52 12.40 -6.04
C SER A 250 12.80 13.77 -5.41
N GLU A 251 14.00 14.26 -5.57
CA GLU A 251 14.44 15.54 -4.97
C GLU A 251 13.68 16.74 -5.57
N ILE A 252 13.38 16.71 -6.86
CA ILE A 252 12.56 17.75 -7.53
C ILE A 252 11.13 17.77 -6.95
N LYS A 253 10.58 16.62 -6.59
CA LYS A 253 9.26 16.51 -5.93
C LYS A 253 9.31 16.86 -4.44
N GLY A 254 10.48 17.21 -3.91
CA GLY A 254 10.68 17.52 -2.50
C GLY A 254 10.81 16.29 -1.59
N THR A 255 10.99 15.11 -2.19
CA THR A 255 11.23 13.87 -1.47
C THR A 255 12.71 13.57 -1.38
N LYS A 256 13.30 13.67 -0.20
CA LYS A 256 14.69 13.31 0.06
C LYS A 256 14.89 11.81 -0.10
N MET A 257 15.72 11.41 -1.06
CA MET A 257 16.01 10.01 -1.30
C MET A 257 17.24 9.56 -0.50
N ILE A 258 17.13 8.49 0.30
CA ILE A 258 18.21 7.89 1.09
C ILE A 258 18.42 6.45 0.64
N TYR A 259 19.68 6.07 0.44
CA TYR A 259 20.08 4.76 -0.06
C TYR A 259 21.48 4.42 0.38
N LYS A 260 21.83 3.14 0.39
CA LYS A 260 23.18 2.68 0.75
C LYS A 260 24.18 3.19 -0.30
N ILE A 261 25.14 3.97 0.14
CA ILE A 261 26.23 4.45 -0.72
C ILE A 261 27.32 3.39 -0.79
N ALA A 262 27.61 2.90 -1.99
CA ALA A 262 28.68 1.95 -2.19
C ALA A 262 30.06 2.63 -2.05
N GLU A 263 31.00 1.95 -1.38
CA GLU A 263 32.33 2.49 -1.10
C GLU A 263 33.13 2.85 -2.36
N HIS A 264 32.87 2.15 -3.47
CA HIS A 264 33.52 2.39 -4.76
C HIS A 264 32.88 3.52 -5.58
N TRP A 265 31.80 4.15 -5.10
CA TRP A 265 31.18 5.25 -5.80
C TRP A 265 32.04 6.50 -5.68
N VAL A 266 32.63 6.88 -6.81
CA VAL A 266 33.44 8.08 -6.90
C VAL A 266 32.54 9.31 -6.97
N SER A 267 32.87 10.34 -6.20
CA SER A 267 32.20 11.64 -6.23
C SER A 267 32.64 12.45 -7.44
N ASN A 268 32.35 11.96 -8.64
CA ASN A 268 32.63 12.72 -9.84
C ASN A 268 31.31 12.98 -10.57
N PRO A 269 30.68 14.15 -10.33
CA PRO A 269 29.46 14.49 -11.05
C PRO A 269 29.80 14.71 -12.52
N ASN A 270 29.00 14.17 -13.41
CA ASN A 270 28.97 14.58 -14.80
C ASN A 270 28.41 16.01 -14.83
N GLY A 271 29.28 17.00 -14.79
CA GLY A 271 28.95 18.43 -14.84
C GLY A 271 29.50 19.24 -13.65
N ASP A 272 29.50 20.57 -13.79
CA ASP A 272 29.88 21.48 -12.72
C ASP A 272 28.78 21.52 -11.65
N PRO A 273 29.06 21.16 -10.38
CA PRO A 273 28.09 21.22 -9.30
C PRO A 273 27.43 22.58 -9.09
N LYS A 274 28.16 23.67 -9.43
CA LYS A 274 27.62 25.04 -9.34
C LYS A 274 26.57 25.30 -10.39
N GLU A 275 26.79 24.82 -11.61
CA GLU A 275 25.84 24.97 -12.71
C GLU A 275 24.56 24.14 -12.46
N ILE A 276 24.71 22.92 -11.98
CA ILE A 276 23.59 22.06 -11.61
C ILE A 276 22.75 22.71 -10.50
N LYS A 277 23.41 23.27 -9.48
CA LYS A 277 22.72 23.99 -8.42
C LYS A 277 22.00 25.22 -8.93
N ARG A 278 22.62 25.95 -9.84
CA ARG A 278 22.04 27.15 -10.51
C ARG A 278 20.80 26.77 -11.32
N LEU A 279 20.87 25.69 -12.09
CA LEU A 279 19.74 25.18 -12.85
C LEU A 279 18.60 24.75 -11.92
N TYR A 280 18.90 23.99 -10.88
CA TYR A 280 17.92 23.59 -9.89
C TYR A 280 17.26 24.79 -9.20
N GLN A 281 18.03 25.77 -8.75
CA GLN A 281 17.51 27.00 -8.14
C GLN A 281 16.67 27.81 -9.11
N LYS A 282 17.08 27.92 -10.39
CA LYS A 282 16.31 28.59 -11.43
C LYS A 282 14.91 28.03 -11.59
N TYR A 283 14.78 26.72 -11.49
CA TYR A 283 13.49 26.04 -11.65
C TYR A 283 12.67 25.99 -10.36
N HIS A 284 13.31 26.01 -9.19
CA HIS A 284 12.63 26.00 -7.88
C HIS A 284 12.19 27.38 -7.40
N GLN A 285 12.76 28.46 -7.92
CA GLN A 285 12.47 29.84 -7.48
C GLN A 285 11.31 30.51 -8.23
N ARG A 286 10.60 29.80 -9.06
CA ARG A 286 9.36 30.30 -9.65
C ARG A 286 8.23 30.15 -8.67
N ASP A 287 7.57 31.26 -8.32
CA ASP A 287 6.43 31.28 -7.37
C ASP A 287 5.20 30.45 -7.86
N ASP A 288 5.17 30.15 -9.17
CA ASP A 288 4.16 29.31 -9.84
C ASP A 288 4.48 27.81 -9.82
N PHE A 289 5.50 27.38 -9.08
CA PHE A 289 6.10 26.05 -9.12
C PHE A 289 5.41 25.02 -8.20
N VAL A 290 4.21 25.27 -7.80
CA VAL A 290 3.49 24.39 -6.84
C VAL A 290 2.59 23.37 -7.53
N ALA A 291 2.37 23.46 -8.85
CA ALA A 291 1.50 22.58 -9.59
C ALA A 291 2.26 21.38 -10.19
N ASP A 292 1.65 20.18 -10.16
CA ASP A 292 2.20 18.95 -10.77
C ASP A 292 2.58 19.12 -12.25
N ALA A 293 1.84 19.99 -12.99
CA ALA A 293 2.14 20.32 -14.38
C ALA A 293 3.50 21.00 -14.57
N ASP A 294 3.95 21.80 -13.60
CA ASP A 294 5.25 22.50 -13.68
C ASP A 294 6.39 21.53 -13.39
N ILE A 295 6.17 20.54 -12.52
CA ILE A 295 7.13 19.47 -12.27
C ILE A 295 7.28 18.60 -13.53
N GLU A 296 6.18 18.22 -14.18
CA GLU A 296 6.20 17.47 -15.43
C GLU A 296 6.92 18.26 -16.55
N PHE A 297 6.66 19.56 -16.66
CA PHE A 297 7.33 20.43 -17.63
C PHE A 297 8.84 20.47 -17.38
N MET A 298 9.26 20.63 -16.12
CA MET A 298 10.67 20.66 -15.77
C MET A 298 11.34 19.30 -16.02
N LEU A 299 10.67 18.20 -15.68
CA LEU A 299 11.15 16.86 -15.98
C LEU A 299 11.27 16.61 -17.48
N HIS A 300 10.32 17.09 -18.27
CA HIS A 300 10.37 17.01 -19.72
C HIS A 300 11.54 17.82 -20.31
N TYR A 301 11.75 19.03 -19.81
CA TYR A 301 12.87 19.89 -20.22
C TYR A 301 14.22 19.26 -19.87
N LEU A 302 14.37 18.78 -18.64
CA LEU A 302 15.59 18.11 -18.17
C LEU A 302 15.86 16.81 -18.93
N ASN A 303 14.84 16.02 -19.25
CA ASN A 303 14.96 14.84 -20.09
C ASN A 303 15.47 15.18 -21.50
N LYS A 304 14.93 16.25 -22.09
CA LYS A 304 15.27 16.64 -23.44
C LYS A 304 16.72 17.14 -23.59
N THR A 305 17.26 17.71 -22.53
CA THR A 305 18.61 18.35 -22.53
C THR A 305 19.69 17.49 -21.88
N GLY A 306 19.33 16.32 -21.28
CA GLY A 306 20.25 15.48 -20.49
C GLY A 306 20.60 16.05 -19.11
N GLU A 307 20.05 17.20 -18.73
CA GLU A 307 20.32 17.87 -17.45
C GLU A 307 19.81 17.09 -16.24
N ARG A 308 18.87 16.17 -16.45
CA ARG A 308 18.32 15.34 -15.37
C ARG A 308 19.37 14.46 -14.69
N GLU A 309 20.24 13.82 -15.47
CA GLU A 309 21.35 13.03 -14.92
C GLU A 309 22.31 13.92 -14.13
N ALA A 310 22.56 15.14 -14.61
CA ALA A 310 23.40 16.10 -13.93
C ALA A 310 22.80 16.54 -12.58
N VAL A 311 21.50 16.80 -12.52
CA VAL A 311 20.76 17.09 -11.26
C VAL A 311 20.83 15.91 -10.31
N GLY A 312 20.61 14.69 -10.81
CA GLY A 312 20.73 13.47 -10.02
C GLY A 312 22.14 13.26 -9.46
N ALA A 313 23.18 13.53 -10.26
CA ALA A 313 24.57 13.46 -9.82
C ALA A 313 24.87 14.49 -8.71
N TYR A 314 24.33 15.71 -8.82
CA TYR A 314 24.43 16.72 -7.76
C TYR A 314 23.86 16.22 -6.44
N PHE A 315 22.62 15.74 -6.42
CA PHE A 315 21.99 15.25 -5.19
C PHE A 315 22.67 14.01 -4.64
N ARG A 316 23.16 13.11 -5.49
CA ARG A 316 23.99 11.98 -5.06
C ARG A 316 25.23 12.46 -4.30
N ASN A 317 25.92 13.49 -4.79
CA ASN A 317 27.06 14.08 -4.08
C ASN A 317 26.65 14.67 -2.73
N GLN A 318 25.47 15.31 -2.65
CA GLN A 318 24.98 15.80 -1.37
C GLN A 318 24.76 14.63 -0.38
N ARG A 319 24.18 13.51 -0.83
CA ARG A 319 24.03 12.30 0.01
C ARG A 319 25.37 11.73 0.45
N MET A 320 26.37 11.72 -0.43
CA MET A 320 27.72 11.26 -0.09
C MET A 320 28.40 12.17 0.95
N LYS A 321 28.23 13.48 0.88
CA LYS A 321 28.71 14.42 1.90
C LYS A 321 28.00 14.18 3.23
N GLU A 322 26.69 14.09 3.24
CA GLU A 322 25.88 13.80 4.43
C GLU A 322 26.31 12.48 5.10
N ALA A 323 26.52 11.42 4.31
CA ALA A 323 26.99 10.13 4.82
C ALA A 323 28.41 10.18 5.40
N LYS A 324 29.26 11.13 4.94
CA LYS A 324 30.59 11.35 5.51
C LYS A 324 30.55 12.20 6.77
N GLU A 325 29.68 13.21 6.82
CA GLU A 325 29.56 14.11 7.96
C GLU A 325 28.82 13.45 9.15
N GLN A 326 27.80 12.63 8.85
CA GLN A 326 26.98 11.96 9.84
C GLN A 326 26.88 10.44 9.56
N PRO A 327 28.00 9.70 9.60
CA PRO A 327 28.05 8.34 9.10
C PRO A 327 27.17 7.37 9.89
N GLU A 328 27.06 7.53 11.19
CA GLU A 328 26.26 6.61 12.01
C GLU A 328 24.75 6.86 11.85
N GLU A 329 24.31 8.10 11.75
CA GLU A 329 22.91 8.44 11.49
C GLU A 329 22.47 7.96 10.11
N TYR A 330 23.27 8.23 9.07
CA TYR A 330 22.99 7.79 7.71
C TYR A 330 22.93 6.27 7.59
N LYS A 331 23.92 5.57 8.17
CA LYS A 331 23.95 4.10 8.23
C LYS A 331 22.76 3.52 9.01
N LYS A 332 22.36 4.18 10.11
CA LYS A 332 21.18 3.78 10.91
C LYS A 332 19.94 3.77 10.06
N LYS A 333 19.66 4.81 9.27
CA LYS A 333 18.51 4.89 8.36
C LYS A 333 18.50 3.74 7.34
N CYS A 334 19.65 3.47 6.71
CA CYS A 334 19.77 2.39 5.74
C CYS A 334 19.56 0.99 6.38
N ARG A 335 20.09 0.76 7.59
CA ARG A 335 19.91 -0.50 8.34
C ARG A 335 18.44 -0.67 8.77
N GLU A 336 17.81 0.42 9.22
CA GLU A 336 16.42 0.43 9.62
C GLU A 336 15.53 -0.03 8.47
N ARG A 337 15.71 0.51 7.23
CA ARG A 337 15.00 0.01 6.05
C ARG A 337 15.18 -1.50 5.88
N GLY A 338 16.43 -1.99 5.89
CA GLY A 338 16.71 -3.41 5.71
C GLY A 338 15.92 -4.26 6.71
N SER A 339 16.10 -4.00 8.00
CA SER A 339 15.43 -4.75 9.06
C SER A 339 13.90 -4.65 9.00
N ARG A 340 13.35 -3.44 8.73
CA ARG A 340 11.90 -3.23 8.66
C ARG A 340 11.29 -3.91 7.44
N MET A 341 11.91 -3.79 6.26
CA MET A 341 11.40 -4.41 5.04
C MET A 341 11.53 -5.93 5.05
N GLU A 342 12.64 -6.48 5.59
CA GLU A 342 12.76 -7.92 5.82
C GLU A 342 11.68 -8.43 6.78
N GLY A 343 11.46 -7.75 7.90
CA GLY A 343 10.39 -8.06 8.84
C GLY A 343 9.00 -7.94 8.22
N PHE A 344 8.75 -6.90 7.41
CA PHE A 344 7.50 -6.73 6.67
C PHE A 344 7.26 -7.89 5.69
N PHE A 345 8.22 -8.20 4.83
CA PHE A 345 8.07 -9.30 3.87
C PHE A 345 8.00 -10.65 4.54
N GLY A 346 8.75 -10.88 5.61
CA GLY A 346 8.66 -12.09 6.44
C GLY A 346 7.24 -12.29 6.97
N ARG A 347 6.62 -11.24 7.54
CA ARG A 347 5.22 -11.27 7.98
C ARG A 347 4.28 -11.56 6.81
N VAL A 348 4.38 -10.80 5.72
CA VAL A 348 3.50 -10.99 4.55
C VAL A 348 3.56 -12.44 4.05
N LYS A 349 4.75 -12.99 3.89
CA LYS A 349 4.94 -14.38 3.40
C LYS A 349 4.38 -15.42 4.37
N THR A 350 4.50 -15.22 5.67
CA THR A 350 4.07 -16.19 6.69
C THR A 350 2.61 -16.04 7.11
N THR A 351 2.07 -14.82 7.09
CA THR A 351 0.73 -14.54 7.61
C THR A 351 -0.33 -14.37 6.54
N THR A 352 0.06 -14.27 5.27
CA THR A 352 -0.89 -14.15 4.15
C THR A 352 -0.74 -15.32 3.17
N ILE A 353 -1.44 -15.25 2.05
CA ILE A 353 -1.38 -16.26 0.99
C ILE A 353 -0.31 -16.00 -0.08
N LEU A 354 0.62 -15.06 0.14
CA LEU A 354 1.58 -14.65 -0.90
C LEU A 354 2.44 -15.83 -1.38
N ASP A 355 3.01 -16.59 -0.45
CA ASP A 355 3.82 -17.78 -0.74
C ASP A 355 2.99 -19.07 -0.80
N ASP A 356 1.71 -19.01 -0.45
CA ASP A 356 0.81 -20.15 -0.61
C ASP A 356 0.50 -20.41 -2.09
N HIS A 357 0.24 -21.67 -2.39
CA HIS A 357 -0.04 -22.12 -3.74
C HIS A 357 -1.52 -22.49 -3.96
N PRO A 358 -2.43 -21.51 -4.07
CA PRO A 358 -3.87 -21.75 -4.08
C PRO A 358 -4.39 -22.30 -5.43
N GLY A 359 -3.60 -23.11 -6.12
CA GLY A 359 -4.04 -23.85 -7.31
C GLY A 359 -4.08 -23.04 -8.63
N ARG A 360 -3.96 -21.72 -8.59
CA ARG A 360 -3.86 -20.90 -9.80
C ARG A 360 -2.38 -20.59 -10.10
N ARG A 361 -1.91 -21.10 -11.22
CA ARG A 361 -0.59 -20.83 -11.79
C ARG A 361 -0.64 -19.56 -12.67
N GLY A 362 0.52 -19.12 -13.08
CA GLY A 362 0.67 -18.03 -14.04
C GLY A 362 0.50 -16.65 -13.42
N TRP A 363 0.70 -15.66 -14.26
CA TRP A 363 0.63 -14.25 -13.91
C TRP A 363 -0.66 -13.85 -13.17
N LYS A 364 -1.82 -14.31 -13.66
CA LYS A 364 -3.11 -14.03 -13.02
C LYS A 364 -3.21 -14.63 -11.61
N GLY A 365 -2.63 -15.81 -11.41
CA GLY A 365 -2.56 -16.42 -10.08
C GLY A 365 -1.68 -15.64 -9.12
N PHE A 366 -0.56 -15.12 -9.59
CA PHE A 366 0.32 -14.26 -8.83
C PHE A 366 -0.35 -12.90 -8.49
N LEU A 367 -1.00 -12.24 -9.47
CA LEU A 367 -1.74 -11.00 -9.24
C LEU A 367 -2.79 -11.16 -8.15
N LEU A 368 -3.52 -12.28 -8.16
CA LEU A 368 -4.52 -12.57 -7.14
C LEU A 368 -3.89 -12.73 -5.77
N ARG A 369 -2.82 -13.51 -5.64
CA ARG A 369 -2.12 -13.72 -4.36
C ARG A 369 -1.54 -12.41 -3.81
N ALA A 370 -0.81 -11.67 -4.63
CA ALA A 370 -0.24 -10.39 -4.26
C ALA A 370 -1.34 -9.40 -3.82
N GLY A 371 -2.41 -9.28 -4.61
CA GLY A 371 -3.53 -8.39 -4.32
C GLY A 371 -4.25 -8.75 -3.01
N LEU A 372 -4.61 -10.01 -2.81
CA LEU A 372 -5.27 -10.44 -1.57
C LEU A 372 -4.37 -10.32 -0.35
N SER A 373 -3.06 -10.56 -0.50
CA SER A 373 -2.09 -10.39 0.59
C SER A 373 -1.95 -8.93 1.00
N MET A 374 -1.84 -8.01 0.06
CA MET A 374 -1.80 -6.59 0.36
C MET A 374 -3.13 -6.08 0.93
N LEU A 375 -4.25 -6.56 0.41
CA LEU A 375 -5.58 -6.25 0.95
C LEU A 375 -5.77 -6.75 2.39
N SER A 376 -5.18 -7.88 2.77
CA SER A 376 -5.21 -8.38 4.14
C SER A 376 -4.67 -7.33 5.13
N LEU A 377 -3.53 -6.72 4.81
CA LEU A 377 -2.90 -5.72 5.67
C LEU A 377 -3.73 -4.42 5.75
N VAL A 378 -4.19 -3.92 4.61
CA VAL A 378 -4.94 -2.65 4.61
C VAL A 378 -6.38 -2.82 5.14
N PHE A 379 -7.03 -3.98 4.98
CA PHE A 379 -8.30 -4.23 5.66
C PHE A 379 -8.13 -4.31 7.17
N SER A 380 -7.09 -4.99 7.66
CA SER A 380 -6.76 -4.99 9.09
C SER A 380 -6.56 -3.57 9.60
N ALA A 381 -5.77 -2.77 8.89
CA ALA A 381 -5.52 -1.38 9.26
C ALA A 381 -6.80 -0.53 9.24
N LEU A 382 -7.61 -0.63 8.17
CA LEU A 382 -8.86 0.11 8.06
C LEU A 382 -9.82 -0.21 9.21
N ILE A 383 -10.05 -1.49 9.47
CA ILE A 383 -10.95 -1.93 10.56
C ILE A 383 -10.47 -1.38 11.90
N ARG A 384 -9.18 -1.48 12.20
CA ARG A 384 -8.59 -0.95 13.44
C ARG A 384 -8.76 0.56 13.55
N VAL A 385 -8.42 1.30 12.50
CA VAL A 385 -8.54 2.77 12.48
C VAL A 385 -10.01 3.21 12.61
N GLN A 386 -10.94 2.54 11.94
CA GLN A 386 -12.39 2.80 12.06
C GLN A 386 -12.89 2.59 13.50
N ASN A 387 -12.33 1.64 14.22
CA ASN A 387 -12.71 1.28 15.58
C ASN A 387 -11.79 1.89 16.67
N GLY A 388 -10.91 2.83 16.31
CA GLY A 388 -10.09 3.61 17.25
C GLY A 388 -8.80 2.93 17.71
N ALA A 389 -8.56 1.66 17.33
CA ALA A 389 -7.33 0.94 17.63
C ALA A 389 -6.20 1.43 16.68
N LEU A 390 -5.16 2.05 17.23
CA LEU A 390 -4.08 2.66 16.42
C LEU A 390 -2.76 1.89 16.51
N GLU A 391 -2.67 0.88 17.34
CA GLU A 391 -1.50 0.05 17.50
C GLU A 391 -1.53 -1.18 16.58
N HIS A 392 -0.37 -1.60 16.13
CA HIS A 392 -0.19 -2.82 15.32
C HIS A 392 -1.15 -2.93 14.10
N LEU A 393 -1.39 -1.83 13.41
CA LEU A 393 -2.43 -1.67 12.39
C LEU A 393 -2.46 -2.77 11.32
N THR A 394 -1.30 -3.27 10.93
CA THR A 394 -1.16 -4.32 9.89
C THR A 394 -0.95 -5.72 10.45
N ASN A 395 -1.07 -5.89 11.78
CA ASN A 395 -0.84 -7.20 12.37
C ASN A 395 -2.03 -8.15 12.12
N VAL A 396 -1.78 -9.20 11.35
CA VAL A 396 -2.73 -10.29 11.07
C VAL A 396 -2.25 -11.64 11.63
N THR A 397 -1.19 -11.65 12.44
CA THR A 397 -0.46 -12.86 12.85
C THR A 397 -1.32 -13.79 13.69
N TYR A 398 -2.12 -13.27 14.60
CA TYR A 398 -2.94 -14.06 15.52
C TYR A 398 -4.45 -14.03 15.17
N ILE A 399 -4.76 -13.67 13.93
CA ILE A 399 -6.12 -13.75 13.41
C ILE A 399 -6.27 -15.12 12.72
N ILE A 400 -7.21 -15.95 13.19
CA ILE A 400 -7.47 -17.31 12.72
C ILE A 400 -8.85 -17.47 12.07
#